data_4032bc7fdbf20688b7e16c7fd21c7bea
#
_entry.id   4032bc7fdbf20688b7e16c7fd21c7bea
#
_cell.length_a   1.000
_cell.length_b   1.000
_cell.length_c   1.000
_cell.angle_alpha   90.00
_cell.angle_beta   90.00
_cell.angle_gamma   90.00
#
_symmetry.space_group_name_H-M   'P 1'
#
loop_
_entity.id
_entity.type
_entity.pdbx_description
1 polymer ?
#
loop_
_entity_poly.entity_id
_entity_poly.type
_entity_poly.pdbx_seq_one_letter_code
_entity_poly.pdbx_strand_id
1 'polypeptide(L)'
;NGQYTSVGNRTLSFSQGYTIYPEESFIDRINLSMMSSVRFNYLGTKKEQYLSPTISFTMKGQTSLSVSYMLVNDENFFGVDLIGANRAHLNLSTRPIKELSFSVGAQIGEFIYRRSTPSIGEGHNINGSIQIKPTPQLDITFSYNRSMLGSRETDQIYYDGNIYRAVGIYQFNPEIFFRTIFQY
;
A
#
# COMPACT_ATOMS: atom_id res chain seq x y z
N ASN A 1 -0.94 -17.03 -20.48
CA ASN A 1 -0.59 -16.55 -19.13
C ASN A 1 0.90 -16.81 -18.91
N GLY A 2 1.76 -15.95 -19.50
CA GLY A 2 3.20 -16.02 -19.29
C GLY A 2 3.56 -15.36 -17.95
N GLN A 3 3.95 -16.14 -16.97
CA GLN A 3 4.72 -15.64 -15.85
C GLN A 3 6.10 -15.23 -16.40
N TYR A 4 6.35 -13.93 -16.44
CA TYR A 4 7.69 -13.43 -16.69
C TYR A 4 8.54 -13.67 -15.44
N THR A 5 9.16 -14.82 -15.36
CA THR A 5 10.27 -15.02 -14.45
C THR A 5 11.41 -14.16 -14.95
N SER A 6 11.77 -13.11 -14.23
CA SER A 6 12.89 -12.25 -14.54
C SER A 6 14.21 -13.01 -14.28
N VAL A 7 14.61 -13.83 -15.23
CA VAL A 7 15.87 -14.58 -15.20
C VAL A 7 17.03 -13.62 -15.56
N GLY A 8 18.12 -13.67 -14.79
CA GLY A 8 19.34 -12.93 -15.12
C GLY A 8 19.39 -11.48 -14.59
N ASN A 9 18.78 -11.21 -13.43
CA ASN A 9 18.90 -9.92 -12.76
C ASN A 9 19.92 -9.97 -11.62
N ARG A 10 20.55 -8.83 -11.37
CA ARG A 10 21.37 -8.57 -10.19
C ARG A 10 20.70 -7.48 -9.38
N THR A 11 20.43 -7.74 -8.10
CA THR A 11 19.81 -6.78 -7.21
C THR A 11 20.77 -6.47 -6.07
N LEU A 12 20.99 -5.20 -5.81
CA LEU A 12 21.65 -4.70 -4.61
C LEU A 12 20.58 -4.01 -3.76
N SER A 13 20.43 -4.46 -2.53
CA SER A 13 19.47 -3.89 -1.57
C SER A 13 20.18 -3.48 -0.29
N PHE A 14 19.76 -2.36 0.26
CA PHE A 14 20.21 -1.86 1.56
C PHE A 14 18.99 -1.55 2.42
N SER A 15 19.07 -1.93 3.70
CA SER A 15 18.07 -1.56 4.69
C SER A 15 18.74 -1.17 6.00
N GLN A 16 18.25 -0.09 6.61
CA GLN A 16 18.70 0.41 7.89
C GLN A 16 17.45 0.78 8.72
N GLY A 17 17.48 0.44 10.00
CA GLY A 17 16.40 0.79 10.92
C GLY A 17 16.94 1.26 12.26
N TYR A 18 16.21 2.15 12.90
CA TYR A 18 16.44 2.62 14.26
C TYR A 18 15.13 2.69 15.01
N THR A 19 15.09 2.12 16.21
CA THR A 19 13.89 2.03 17.04
C THR A 19 14.07 2.81 18.31
N ILE A 20 13.09 3.65 18.64
CA ILE A 20 13.01 4.45 19.84
C ILE A 20 11.83 3.96 20.68
N TYR A 21 12.03 3.81 21.98
CA TYR A 21 11.01 3.45 22.96
C TYR A 21 10.83 4.65 23.91
N PRO A 22 9.81 5.53 23.65
CA PRO A 22 9.54 6.65 24.53
C PRO A 22 9.06 6.16 25.90
N GLU A 23 9.58 6.76 26.97
CA GLU A 23 9.10 6.50 28.33
C GLU A 23 7.81 7.30 28.62
N GLU A 24 6.90 6.72 29.39
CA GLU A 24 5.64 7.34 29.87
C GLU A 24 4.81 8.04 28.78
N SER A 25 4.76 7.47 27.57
CA SER A 25 4.10 8.04 26.41
C SER A 25 2.86 7.22 25.97
N PHE A 26 1.97 7.85 25.21
CA PHE A 26 0.94 7.16 24.43
C PHE A 26 1.54 6.32 23.30
N ILE A 27 2.76 6.66 22.86
CA ILE A 27 3.51 5.95 21.82
C ILE A 27 4.40 4.92 22.50
N ASP A 28 4.21 3.66 22.16
CA ASP A 28 5.01 2.54 22.69
C ASP A 28 6.35 2.40 21.93
N ARG A 29 6.34 2.71 20.64
CA ARG A 29 7.51 2.55 19.78
C ARG A 29 7.45 3.47 18.56
N ILE A 30 8.60 4.08 18.24
CA ILE A 30 8.84 4.80 17.00
C ILE A 30 9.92 4.02 16.23
N ASN A 31 9.65 3.67 14.99
CA ASN A 31 10.63 3.02 14.11
C ASN A 31 10.92 3.94 12.92
N LEU A 32 12.18 4.33 12.81
CA LEU A 32 12.72 5.03 11.64
C LEU A 32 13.45 4.01 10.78
N SER A 33 13.07 3.86 9.53
CA SER A 33 13.72 2.92 8.64
C SER A 33 13.93 3.54 7.26
N MET A 34 14.93 3.03 6.57
CA MET A 34 15.24 3.40 5.20
C MET A 34 15.53 2.13 4.42
N MET A 35 14.91 2.00 3.29
CA MET A 35 15.11 0.89 2.35
C MET A 35 15.49 1.44 0.99
N SER A 36 16.51 0.85 0.37
CA SER A 36 16.88 1.16 -1.01
C SER A 36 17.15 -0.11 -1.79
N SER A 37 16.91 -0.07 -3.08
CA SER A 37 17.23 -1.17 -3.99
C SER A 37 17.58 -0.63 -5.37
N VAL A 38 18.57 -1.29 -6.00
CA VAL A 38 18.91 -1.07 -7.41
C VAL A 38 18.95 -2.42 -8.08
N ARG A 39 18.28 -2.54 -9.23
CA ARG A 39 18.24 -3.76 -10.03
C ARG A 39 18.83 -3.53 -11.42
N PHE A 40 19.72 -4.42 -11.81
CA PHE A 40 20.34 -4.45 -13.15
C PHE A 40 19.95 -5.75 -13.85
N ASN A 41 19.88 -5.71 -15.18
CA ASN A 41 19.83 -6.91 -15.98
C ASN A 41 21.24 -7.55 -16.11
N TYR A 42 21.31 -8.72 -16.76
CA TYR A 42 22.58 -9.44 -16.97
C TYR A 42 23.59 -8.67 -17.84
N LEU A 43 23.14 -7.73 -18.68
CA LEU A 43 23.96 -6.85 -19.50
C LEU A 43 24.49 -5.62 -18.73
N GLY A 44 24.12 -5.47 -17.45
CA GLY A 44 24.52 -4.34 -16.61
C GLY A 44 23.64 -3.09 -16.79
N THR A 45 22.55 -3.15 -17.54
CA THR A 45 21.61 -2.03 -17.65
C THR A 45 20.77 -1.92 -16.39
N LYS A 46 20.73 -0.73 -15.79
CA LYS A 46 19.86 -0.45 -14.65
C LYS A 46 18.38 -0.56 -15.07
N LYS A 47 17.61 -1.34 -14.32
CA LYS A 47 16.19 -1.59 -14.60
C LYS A 47 15.28 -0.90 -13.62
N GLU A 48 15.66 -0.84 -12.37
CA GLU A 48 14.88 -0.20 -11.31
C GLU A 48 15.80 0.37 -10.25
N GLN A 49 15.37 1.42 -9.62
CA GLN A 49 15.95 1.88 -8.35
C GLN A 49 14.88 2.58 -7.53
N TYR A 50 15.01 2.52 -6.22
CA TYR A 50 14.22 3.33 -5.30
C TYR A 50 14.93 3.53 -3.96
N LEU A 51 14.50 4.57 -3.27
CA LEU A 51 14.84 4.88 -1.90
C LEU A 51 13.54 5.18 -1.14
N SER A 52 13.31 4.52 -0.02
CA SER A 52 12.06 4.65 0.74
C SER A 52 12.35 4.83 2.24
N PRO A 53 12.53 6.07 2.72
CA PRO A 53 12.46 6.36 4.14
C PRO A 53 11.04 6.15 4.67
N THR A 54 10.95 5.60 5.87
CA THR A 54 9.69 5.28 6.54
C THR A 54 9.79 5.65 8.02
N ILE A 55 8.75 6.27 8.54
CA ILE A 55 8.52 6.43 9.97
C ILE A 55 7.25 5.67 10.36
N SER A 56 7.35 4.87 11.42
CA SER A 56 6.23 4.09 11.93
C SER A 56 6.08 4.28 13.43
N PHE A 57 4.85 4.44 13.86
CA PHE A 57 4.45 4.59 15.25
C PHE A 57 3.61 3.40 15.67
N THR A 58 3.96 2.77 16.77
CA THR A 58 3.11 1.81 17.46
C THR A 58 2.63 2.49 18.74
N MET A 59 1.33 2.51 18.94
CA MET A 59 0.66 3.27 20.00
C MET A 59 -0.25 2.35 20.81
N LYS A 60 -0.64 2.80 22.00
CA LYS A 60 -1.64 2.12 22.84
C LYS A 60 -2.96 1.92 22.07
N GLY A 61 -3.75 0.91 22.48
CA GLY A 61 -5.00 0.57 21.79
C GLY A 61 -4.79 -0.15 20.46
N GLN A 62 -3.68 -0.89 20.31
CA GLN A 62 -3.33 -1.63 19.09
C GLN A 62 -3.38 -0.73 17.84
N THR A 63 -2.90 0.51 17.99
CA THR A 63 -2.87 1.49 16.91
C THR A 63 -1.48 1.55 16.29
N SER A 64 -1.42 1.52 14.99
CA SER A 64 -0.18 1.73 14.21
C SER A 64 -0.39 2.74 13.11
N LEU A 65 0.55 3.66 12.96
CA LEU A 65 0.63 4.63 11.89
C LEU A 65 1.98 4.48 11.20
N SER A 66 1.98 4.41 9.88
CA SER A 66 3.20 4.37 9.09
C SER A 66 3.10 5.38 7.95
N VAL A 67 4.14 6.17 7.79
CA VAL A 67 4.30 7.12 6.70
C VAL A 67 5.62 6.82 6.01
N SER A 68 5.60 6.65 4.70
CA SER A 68 6.79 6.52 3.88
C SER A 68 6.71 7.39 2.63
N TYR A 69 7.85 7.74 2.11
CA TYR A 69 7.94 8.46 0.85
C TYR A 69 8.92 7.73 -0.07
N MET A 70 8.44 7.28 -1.21
CA MET A 70 9.26 6.63 -2.22
C MET A 70 9.97 7.70 -3.05
N LEU A 71 11.26 7.86 -2.78
CA LEU A 71 12.17 8.77 -3.47
C LEU A 71 12.93 8.04 -4.56
N VAL A 72 13.35 8.77 -5.60
CA VAL A 72 14.23 8.24 -6.66
C VAL A 72 13.67 6.93 -7.22
N ASN A 73 12.34 6.87 -7.36
CA ASN A 73 11.68 5.68 -7.91
C ASN A 73 11.72 5.71 -9.44
N ASP A 74 12.74 5.09 -9.99
CA ASP A 74 13.00 5.03 -11.42
C ASP A 74 12.82 3.59 -11.92
N GLU A 75 12.27 3.45 -13.12
CA GLU A 75 12.11 2.16 -13.79
C GLU A 75 12.44 2.28 -15.29
N ASN A 76 13.23 1.35 -15.82
CA ASN A 76 13.37 1.17 -17.26
C ASN A 76 12.41 0.07 -17.73
N PHE A 77 11.31 0.47 -18.36
CA PHE A 77 10.26 -0.41 -18.84
C PHE A 77 10.20 -0.38 -20.37
N PHE A 78 10.42 -1.54 -21.02
CA PHE A 78 10.54 -1.68 -22.48
C PHE A 78 11.51 -0.70 -23.16
N GLY A 79 12.62 -0.36 -22.48
CA GLY A 79 13.64 0.55 -23.00
C GLY A 79 13.32 2.04 -22.79
N VAL A 80 12.18 2.37 -22.19
CA VAL A 80 11.81 3.73 -21.79
C VAL A 80 12.22 3.95 -20.34
N ASP A 81 12.99 5.00 -20.09
CA ASP A 81 13.36 5.41 -18.73
C ASP A 81 12.27 6.28 -18.12
N LEU A 82 11.66 5.76 -17.07
CA LEU A 82 10.61 6.41 -16.28
C LEU A 82 11.25 6.88 -14.98
N ILE A 83 11.57 8.16 -14.91
CA ILE A 83 12.36 8.75 -13.83
C ILE A 83 11.45 9.53 -12.88
N GLY A 84 11.58 9.24 -11.58
CA GLY A 84 10.93 10.00 -10.53
C GLY A 84 9.45 9.69 -10.33
N ALA A 85 9.03 8.43 -10.49
CA ALA A 85 7.67 8.01 -10.12
C ALA A 85 7.50 7.98 -8.58
N ASN A 86 7.70 9.15 -7.96
CA ASN A 86 7.76 9.33 -6.50
C ASN A 86 6.35 9.44 -5.89
N ARG A 87 6.17 8.87 -4.72
CA ARG A 87 4.87 8.91 -4.04
C ARG A 87 4.97 8.74 -2.53
N ALA A 88 4.01 9.37 -1.85
CA ALA A 88 3.79 9.16 -0.44
C ALA A 88 2.90 7.94 -0.19
N HIS A 89 3.18 7.23 0.90
CA HIS A 89 2.35 6.16 1.42
C HIS A 89 2.02 6.46 2.88
N LEU A 90 0.75 6.31 3.21
CA LEU A 90 0.24 6.41 4.56
C LEU A 90 -0.57 5.16 4.87
N ASN A 91 -0.34 4.56 6.04
CA ASN A 91 -1.15 3.47 6.55
C ASN A 91 -1.44 3.72 8.03
N LEU A 92 -2.71 3.67 8.36
CA LEU A 92 -3.22 3.71 9.74
C LEU A 92 -4.04 2.45 9.98
N SER A 93 -3.78 1.77 11.06
CA SER A 93 -4.66 0.72 11.55
C SER A 93 -4.85 0.84 13.06
N THR A 94 -6.04 0.55 13.54
CA THR A 94 -6.36 0.61 14.97
C THR A 94 -7.42 -0.43 15.32
N ARG A 95 -7.29 -0.98 16.53
CA ARG A 95 -8.26 -1.86 17.14
C ARG A 95 -8.48 -1.43 18.60
N PRO A 96 -9.22 -0.32 18.80
CA PRO A 96 -9.39 0.26 20.12
C PRO A 96 -10.10 -0.68 21.10
N ILE A 97 -10.98 -1.52 20.58
CA ILE A 97 -11.67 -2.59 21.32
C ILE A 97 -11.70 -3.86 20.46
N LYS A 98 -11.94 -5.01 21.09
CA LYS A 98 -11.92 -6.32 20.37
C LYS A 98 -13.01 -6.46 19.32
N GLU A 99 -14.09 -5.69 19.46
CA GLU A 99 -15.26 -5.70 18.57
C GLU A 99 -15.13 -4.75 17.37
N LEU A 100 -14.16 -3.82 17.39
CA LEU A 100 -14.01 -2.79 16.35
C LEU A 100 -12.59 -2.69 15.88
N SER A 101 -12.37 -2.84 14.57
CA SER A 101 -11.11 -2.49 13.91
C SER A 101 -11.35 -1.58 12.72
N PHE A 102 -10.40 -0.70 12.49
CA PHE A 102 -10.42 0.29 11.44
C PHE A 102 -9.05 0.38 10.76
N SER A 103 -9.02 0.49 9.44
CA SER A 103 -7.80 0.73 8.70
C SER A 103 -8.02 1.70 7.54
N VAL A 104 -7.01 2.55 7.29
CA VAL A 104 -6.93 3.44 6.14
C VAL A 104 -5.54 3.35 5.54
N GLY A 105 -5.48 3.23 4.21
CA GLY A 105 -4.27 3.35 3.44
C GLY A 105 -4.43 4.40 2.36
N ALA A 106 -3.37 5.13 2.07
CA ALA A 106 -3.31 6.07 0.97
C ALA A 106 -1.95 6.03 0.29
N GLN A 107 -1.96 6.09 -1.03
CA GLN A 107 -0.78 6.34 -1.85
C GLN A 107 -1.11 7.52 -2.74
N ILE A 108 -0.26 8.55 -2.72
CA ILE A 108 -0.48 9.79 -3.45
C ILE A 108 0.82 10.21 -4.12
N GLY A 109 0.76 10.56 -5.38
CA GLY A 109 1.91 11.02 -6.15
C GLY A 109 1.96 10.44 -7.55
N GLU A 110 3.12 10.03 -7.99
CA GLU A 110 3.39 9.62 -9.35
C GLU A 110 3.38 8.10 -9.48
N PHE A 111 2.72 7.61 -10.54
CA PHE A 111 2.59 6.19 -10.85
C PHE A 111 2.96 5.94 -12.30
N ILE A 112 3.46 4.74 -12.57
CA ILE A 112 3.77 4.33 -13.93
C ILE A 112 2.51 3.77 -14.59
N TYR A 113 2.08 4.43 -15.66
CA TYR A 113 1.01 3.94 -16.52
C TYR A 113 1.60 2.96 -17.54
N ARG A 114 1.44 1.66 -17.27
CA ARG A 114 2.02 0.57 -18.08
C ARG A 114 1.11 0.21 -19.24
N ARG A 115 1.45 0.70 -20.41
CA ARG A 115 0.84 0.34 -21.70
C ARG A 115 1.93 0.19 -22.76
N SER A 116 1.58 0.08 -24.04
CA SER A 116 2.55 -0.03 -25.16
C SER A 116 3.56 1.10 -25.19
N THR A 117 3.14 2.32 -24.85
CA THR A 117 4.04 3.47 -24.61
C THR A 117 3.88 3.89 -23.15
N PRO A 118 4.77 3.41 -22.26
CA PRO A 118 4.64 3.69 -20.84
C PRO A 118 4.93 5.15 -20.52
N SER A 119 4.25 5.70 -19.52
CA SER A 119 4.41 7.08 -19.09
C SER A 119 4.23 7.20 -17.57
N ILE A 120 4.71 8.31 -17.01
CA ILE A 120 4.42 8.66 -15.62
C ILE A 120 3.14 9.47 -15.60
N GLY A 121 2.23 9.10 -14.72
CA GLY A 121 1.02 9.83 -14.42
C GLY A 121 0.96 10.23 -12.96
N GLU A 122 0.07 11.16 -12.61
CA GLU A 122 -0.24 11.57 -11.26
C GLU A 122 -1.56 10.96 -10.80
N GLY A 123 -1.61 10.53 -9.54
CA GLY A 123 -2.82 9.90 -9.05
C GLY A 123 -2.80 9.59 -7.56
N HIS A 124 -3.81 8.83 -7.18
CA HIS A 124 -3.93 8.35 -5.81
C HIS A 124 -4.63 6.99 -5.77
N ASN A 125 -4.24 6.19 -4.79
CA ASN A 125 -4.95 5.00 -4.36
C ASN A 125 -5.30 5.18 -2.88
N ILE A 126 -6.59 5.14 -2.56
CA ILE A 126 -7.10 5.27 -1.19
C ILE A 126 -7.91 4.03 -0.89
N ASN A 127 -7.64 3.41 0.24
CA ASN A 127 -8.41 2.29 0.72
C ASN A 127 -8.75 2.47 2.20
N GLY A 128 -9.91 2.00 2.59
CA GLY A 128 -10.36 2.00 3.96
C GLY A 128 -11.19 0.78 4.27
N SER A 129 -11.12 0.31 5.50
CA SER A 129 -12.03 -0.73 5.98
C SER A 129 -12.40 -0.53 7.43
N ILE A 130 -13.62 -0.93 7.77
CA ILE A 130 -14.14 -0.99 9.12
C ILE A 130 -14.69 -2.40 9.33
N GLN A 131 -14.22 -3.08 10.36
CA GLN A 131 -14.75 -4.37 10.79
C GLN A 131 -15.40 -4.22 12.16
N ILE A 132 -16.61 -4.72 12.27
CA ILE A 132 -17.43 -4.66 13.48
C ILE A 132 -17.87 -6.09 13.83
N LYS A 133 -17.61 -6.51 15.07
CA LYS A 133 -18.01 -7.81 15.63
C LYS A 133 -18.93 -7.59 16.85
N PRO A 134 -20.22 -7.26 16.64
CA PRO A 134 -21.13 -6.96 17.74
C PRO A 134 -21.32 -8.15 18.68
N THR A 135 -21.22 -9.36 18.14
CA THR A 135 -21.27 -10.63 18.88
C THR A 135 -20.17 -11.56 18.37
N PRO A 136 -19.83 -12.63 19.11
CA PRO A 136 -18.87 -13.64 18.61
C PRO A 136 -19.30 -14.31 17.32
N GLN A 137 -20.61 -14.33 17.02
CA GLN A 137 -21.18 -14.96 15.84
C GLN A 137 -21.28 -14.05 14.62
N LEU A 138 -21.29 -12.72 14.81
CA LEU A 138 -21.53 -11.75 13.74
C LEU A 138 -20.28 -10.94 13.44
N ASP A 139 -19.79 -11.04 12.20
CA ASP A 139 -18.69 -10.26 11.64
C ASP A 139 -19.19 -9.47 10.45
N ILE A 140 -19.06 -8.14 10.51
CA ILE A 140 -19.45 -7.23 9.44
C ILE A 140 -18.23 -6.41 9.04
N THR A 141 -17.88 -6.45 7.76
CA THR A 141 -16.79 -5.66 7.20
C THR A 141 -17.28 -4.77 6.08
N PHE A 142 -17.00 -3.47 6.19
CA PHE A 142 -17.18 -2.50 5.11
C PHE A 142 -15.80 -2.10 4.59
N SER A 143 -15.64 -2.07 3.27
CA SER A 143 -14.42 -1.60 2.63
C SER A 143 -14.72 -0.67 1.46
N TYR A 144 -13.84 0.31 1.30
CA TYR A 144 -13.85 1.27 0.22
C TYR A 144 -12.48 1.32 -0.42
N ASN A 145 -12.43 1.31 -1.75
CA ASN A 145 -11.22 1.50 -2.52
C ASN A 145 -11.49 2.52 -3.62
N ARG A 146 -10.61 3.49 -3.74
CA ARG A 146 -10.57 4.45 -4.83
C ARG A 146 -9.21 4.44 -5.49
N SER A 147 -9.19 4.39 -6.81
CA SER A 147 -7.97 4.53 -7.61
C SER A 147 -8.21 5.53 -8.72
N MET A 148 -7.33 6.51 -8.82
CA MET A 148 -7.34 7.49 -9.90
C MET A 148 -5.93 7.65 -10.43
N LEU A 149 -5.79 7.72 -11.74
CA LEU A 149 -4.56 8.05 -12.44
C LEU A 149 -4.87 8.93 -13.63
N GLY A 150 -4.18 10.04 -13.75
CA GLY A 150 -4.22 10.95 -14.88
C GLY A 150 -2.85 11.19 -15.47
N SER A 151 -2.83 11.89 -16.59
CA SER A 151 -1.61 12.37 -17.21
C SER A 151 -0.96 13.47 -16.37
N ARG A 152 0.36 13.47 -16.28
CA ARG A 152 1.11 14.56 -15.65
C ARG A 152 1.17 15.83 -16.53
N GLU A 153 1.01 15.67 -17.84
CA GLU A 153 1.24 16.75 -18.82
C GLU A 153 -0.07 17.32 -19.38
N THR A 154 -1.15 16.57 -19.26
CA THR A 154 -2.46 16.94 -19.81
C THR A 154 -3.55 16.64 -18.78
N ASP A 155 -4.75 17.20 -18.97
CA ASP A 155 -5.90 16.92 -18.11
C ASP A 155 -6.56 15.55 -18.39
N GLN A 156 -5.90 14.67 -19.15
CA GLN A 156 -6.43 13.36 -19.48
C GLN A 156 -6.42 12.43 -18.27
N ILE A 157 -7.58 11.98 -17.88
CA ILE A 157 -7.73 10.91 -16.86
C ILE A 157 -7.62 9.55 -17.57
N TYR A 158 -6.71 8.72 -17.11
CA TYR A 158 -6.53 7.36 -17.62
C TYR A 158 -7.53 6.38 -17.03
N TYR A 159 -7.77 6.49 -15.72
CA TYR A 159 -8.85 5.81 -15.02
C TYR A 159 -9.21 6.54 -13.72
N ASP A 160 -10.46 6.45 -13.33
CA ASP A 160 -11.00 6.84 -12.02
C ASP A 160 -12.07 5.82 -11.64
N GLY A 161 -11.86 5.12 -10.54
CA GLY A 161 -12.73 4.04 -10.11
C GLY A 161 -12.90 3.99 -8.60
N ASN A 162 -14.10 3.62 -8.19
CA ASN A 162 -14.49 3.43 -6.80
C ASN A 162 -15.08 2.03 -6.63
N ILE A 163 -14.72 1.35 -5.56
CA ILE A 163 -15.28 0.06 -5.19
C ILE A 163 -15.75 0.14 -3.74
N TYR A 164 -17.01 -0.10 -3.53
CA TYR A 164 -17.63 -0.25 -2.22
C TYR A 164 -17.96 -1.72 -2.00
N ARG A 165 -17.59 -2.27 -0.87
CA ARG A 165 -17.87 -3.67 -0.54
C ARG A 165 -18.32 -3.79 0.90
N ALA A 166 -19.40 -4.54 1.11
CA ALA A 166 -19.89 -4.96 2.41
C ALA A 166 -19.90 -6.49 2.48
N VAL A 167 -19.37 -7.04 3.55
CA VAL A 167 -19.37 -8.48 3.82
C VAL A 167 -19.96 -8.69 5.19
N GLY A 168 -20.99 -9.54 5.29
CA GLY A 168 -21.56 -9.98 6.53
C GLY A 168 -21.41 -11.49 6.67
N ILE A 169 -20.92 -11.94 7.83
CA ILE A 169 -20.80 -13.37 8.16
C ILE A 169 -21.52 -13.59 9.49
N TYR A 170 -22.48 -14.50 9.50
CA TYR A 170 -23.12 -14.95 10.70
C TYR A 170 -22.88 -16.45 10.91
N GLN A 171 -22.25 -16.81 12.01
CA GLN A 171 -21.92 -18.18 12.38
C GLN A 171 -22.94 -18.71 13.39
N PHE A 172 -23.75 -19.66 12.95
CA PHE A 172 -24.76 -20.31 13.81
C PHE A 172 -24.12 -21.28 14.81
N ASN A 173 -23.14 -22.05 14.31
CA ASN A 173 -22.33 -23.00 15.10
C ASN A 173 -20.99 -23.24 14.37
N PRO A 174 -20.04 -24.02 14.88
CA PRO A 174 -18.75 -24.27 14.23
C PRO A 174 -18.82 -24.83 12.81
N GLU A 175 -19.93 -25.47 12.43
CA GLU A 175 -20.11 -26.17 11.15
C GLU A 175 -20.94 -25.38 10.15
N ILE A 176 -21.81 -24.45 10.64
CA ILE A 176 -22.79 -23.75 9.81
C ILE A 176 -22.62 -22.25 9.93
N PHE A 177 -22.42 -21.60 8.80
CA PHE A 177 -22.38 -20.14 8.70
C PHE A 177 -23.14 -19.63 7.48
N PHE A 178 -23.59 -18.39 7.56
CA PHE A 178 -24.16 -17.63 6.45
C PHE A 178 -23.23 -16.48 6.10
N ARG A 179 -22.93 -16.30 4.81
CA ARG A 179 -22.13 -15.21 4.30
C ARG A 179 -22.85 -14.48 3.21
N THR A 180 -22.90 -13.15 3.31
CA THR A 180 -23.39 -12.27 2.26
C THR A 180 -22.29 -11.30 1.82
N ILE A 181 -22.27 -10.97 0.54
CA ILE A 181 -21.34 -10.01 -0.04
C ILE A 181 -22.15 -9.08 -0.94
N PHE A 182 -22.00 -7.80 -0.70
CA PHE A 182 -22.48 -6.74 -1.57
C PHE A 182 -21.27 -5.97 -2.10
N GLN A 183 -21.21 -5.72 -3.40
CA GLN A 183 -20.14 -4.95 -4.04
C GLN A 183 -20.72 -4.08 -5.15
N TYR A 184 -20.29 -2.82 -5.16
CA TYR A 184 -20.65 -1.83 -6.17
C TYR A 184 -19.41 -1.12 -6.65
#